data_07d3da9a4fa5d0943f90e312be31f69c
#
_entry.id   07d3da9a4fa5d0943f90e312be31f69c
#
_cell.length_a   1.000
_cell.length_b   1.000
_cell.length_c   1.000
_cell.angle_alpha   90.00
_cell.angle_beta   90.00
_cell.angle_gamma   90.00
#
_symmetry.space_group_name_H-M   'P 1'
#
loop_
_entity.id
_entity.type
_entity.pdbx_description
1 polymer ?
#
loop_
_entity_poly.entity_id
_entity_poly.type
_entity_poly.pdbx_seq_one_letter_code
_entity_poly.pdbx_strand_id
1 'polypeptide(L)'
;MLNISGGTVNIDSAYEGLEANVINISGGSSTVAANDDGVNATKGVTSPQINVSGGYLDVAVAPNGDVDGIDSNGTYTQTGGVVITRGPASAQAAAIDADGSVRVTGGTLIVLGYGRISIGSGVESYSLSLHSAGTHTVTVDGTKYEFTNASAYGQTTVVSSVKVSD
;
A
#
# COMPACT_ATOMS: atom_id res chain seq x y z
N MET A 1 14.97 11.61 -3.17
CA MET A 1 14.20 11.31 -1.95
C MET A 1 12.91 12.11 -1.96
N LEU A 2 11.79 11.45 -1.67
CA LEU A 2 10.47 12.06 -1.50
C LEU A 2 10.03 11.92 -0.03
N ASN A 3 9.57 12.99 0.59
CA ASN A 3 9.05 12.96 1.97
C ASN A 3 7.63 13.56 1.99
N ILE A 4 6.68 12.80 2.54
CA ILE A 4 5.30 13.22 2.78
C ILE A 4 5.06 13.16 4.30
N SER A 5 4.96 14.33 4.94
CA SER A 5 4.81 14.43 6.40
C SER A 5 3.48 15.04 6.84
N GLY A 6 2.62 15.43 5.90
CA GLY A 6 1.32 16.05 6.19
C GLY A 6 0.64 16.55 4.92
N GLY A 7 -0.53 17.16 5.08
CA GLY A 7 -1.32 17.68 3.98
C GLY A 7 -2.09 16.60 3.22
N THR A 8 -2.53 16.94 2.02
CA THR A 8 -3.28 16.04 1.13
C THR A 8 -2.60 15.98 -0.24
N VAL A 9 -2.38 14.76 -0.73
CA VAL A 9 -1.86 14.48 -2.07
C VAL A 9 -2.89 13.67 -2.82
N ASN A 10 -3.38 14.17 -3.95
CA ASN A 10 -4.26 13.45 -4.85
C ASN A 10 -3.60 13.31 -6.22
N ILE A 11 -3.43 12.09 -6.67
CA ILE A 11 -2.98 11.74 -8.01
C ILE A 11 -4.10 10.92 -8.64
N ASP A 12 -4.92 11.59 -9.47
CA ASP A 12 -6.11 10.97 -10.06
C ASP A 12 -5.77 10.10 -11.28
N SER A 13 -4.64 10.36 -11.93
CA SER A 13 -4.10 9.54 -13.02
C SER A 13 -2.65 9.93 -13.28
N ALA A 14 -1.77 8.94 -13.23
CA ALA A 14 -0.36 9.09 -13.62
C ALA A 14 0.08 7.85 -14.40
N TYR A 15 1.22 7.91 -15.06
CA TYR A 15 1.90 6.70 -15.50
C TYR A 15 2.49 6.02 -14.27
N GLU A 16 3.52 6.59 -13.66
CA GLU A 16 4.00 6.31 -12.31
C GLU A 16 3.34 7.27 -11.32
N GLY A 17 2.89 6.77 -10.17
CA GLY A 17 2.26 7.63 -9.15
C GLY A 17 3.28 8.43 -8.34
N LEU A 18 3.84 7.85 -7.30
CA LEU A 18 4.92 8.43 -6.50
C LEU A 18 6.22 7.70 -6.83
N GLU A 19 7.17 8.39 -7.44
CA GLU A 19 8.46 7.80 -7.81
C GLU A 19 9.63 8.53 -7.15
N ALA A 20 10.54 7.79 -6.51
CA ALA A 20 11.82 8.26 -6.00
C ALA A 20 12.72 7.09 -5.60
N ASN A 21 14.02 7.32 -5.39
CA ASN A 21 14.93 6.30 -4.84
C ASN A 21 14.60 5.95 -3.37
N VAL A 22 14.19 6.93 -2.57
CA VAL A 22 13.71 6.74 -1.19
C VAL A 22 12.42 7.52 -1.00
N ILE A 23 11.37 6.85 -0.54
CA ILE A 23 10.05 7.44 -0.25
C ILE A 23 9.77 7.26 1.24
N ASN A 24 9.51 8.36 1.93
CA ASN A 24 9.14 8.38 3.34
C ASN A 24 7.76 9.01 3.51
N ILE A 25 6.83 8.28 4.11
CA ILE A 25 5.49 8.75 4.42
C ILE A 25 5.32 8.68 5.95
N SER A 26 5.22 9.84 6.59
CA SER A 26 5.11 9.97 8.05
C SER A 26 3.83 10.65 8.51
N GLY A 27 2.99 11.12 7.58
CA GLY A 27 1.73 11.79 7.90
C GLY A 27 1.00 12.25 6.65
N GLY A 28 -0.15 12.90 6.84
CA GLY A 28 -1.01 13.37 5.77
C GLY A 28 -1.93 12.29 5.22
N SER A 29 -2.60 12.61 4.11
CA SER A 29 -3.50 11.74 3.38
C SER A 29 -3.14 11.75 1.90
N SER A 30 -2.80 10.60 1.36
CA SER A 30 -2.40 10.44 -0.04
C SER A 30 -3.31 9.43 -0.74
N THR A 31 -3.87 9.83 -1.88
CA THR A 31 -4.62 8.95 -2.79
C THR A 31 -3.91 8.94 -4.13
N VAL A 32 -3.60 7.76 -4.63
CA VAL A 32 -2.82 7.57 -5.85
C VAL A 32 -3.52 6.60 -6.77
N ALA A 33 -3.78 7.01 -8.01
CA ALA A 33 -4.19 6.16 -9.11
C ALA A 33 -3.16 6.23 -10.23
N ALA A 34 -2.61 5.08 -10.64
CA ALA A 34 -1.60 5.00 -11.68
C ALA A 34 -1.93 3.94 -12.73
N ASN A 35 -1.33 4.10 -13.93
CA ASN A 35 -1.47 3.17 -15.05
C ASN A 35 -0.30 2.20 -15.14
N ASP A 36 0.79 2.49 -14.44
CA ASP A 36 1.92 1.63 -14.14
C ASP A 36 2.02 1.51 -12.61
N ASP A 37 3.18 1.64 -11.98
CA ASP A 37 3.29 1.47 -10.54
C ASP A 37 2.69 2.65 -9.76
N GLY A 38 1.95 2.33 -8.70
CA GLY A 38 1.33 3.35 -7.86
C GLY A 38 2.34 4.09 -6.99
N VAL A 39 3.21 3.37 -6.31
CA VAL A 39 4.33 3.91 -5.54
C VAL A 39 5.58 3.11 -5.86
N ASN A 40 6.58 3.75 -6.47
CA ASN A 40 7.76 3.07 -7.00
C ASN A 40 9.06 3.62 -6.38
N ALA A 41 9.80 2.75 -5.64
CA ALA A 41 11.14 3.07 -5.18
C ALA A 41 12.18 2.53 -6.14
N THR A 42 12.67 3.39 -7.04
CA THR A 42 13.58 3.04 -8.13
C THR A 42 15.05 3.05 -7.72
N LYS A 43 15.88 2.36 -8.49
CA LYS A 43 17.34 2.36 -8.30
C LYS A 43 17.92 3.78 -8.41
N GLY A 44 18.84 4.11 -7.52
CA GLY A 44 19.47 5.41 -7.47
C GLY A 44 20.82 5.37 -6.73
N VAL A 45 21.16 6.46 -6.06
CA VAL A 45 22.44 6.59 -5.35
C VAL A 45 22.53 5.70 -4.11
N THR A 46 21.41 5.44 -3.47
CA THR A 46 21.28 4.56 -2.30
C THR A 46 20.39 3.36 -2.63
N SER A 47 20.35 2.38 -1.74
CA SER A 47 19.38 1.28 -1.87
C SER A 47 17.95 1.83 -1.82
N PRO A 48 17.08 1.42 -2.75
CA PRO A 48 15.70 1.88 -2.79
C PRO A 48 14.93 1.49 -1.52
N GLN A 49 14.08 2.39 -1.05
CA GLN A 49 13.29 2.16 0.17
C GLN A 49 11.96 2.88 0.12
N ILE A 50 10.92 2.22 0.61
CA ILE A 50 9.65 2.83 0.95
C ILE A 50 9.45 2.66 2.46
N ASN A 51 9.34 3.76 3.19
CA ASN A 51 9.18 3.77 4.63
C ASN A 51 7.87 4.48 4.99
N VAL A 52 6.94 3.76 5.64
CA VAL A 52 5.68 4.31 6.12
C VAL A 52 5.66 4.26 7.65
N SER A 53 5.63 5.43 8.29
CA SER A 53 5.58 5.55 9.74
C SER A 53 4.31 6.22 10.26
N GLY A 54 3.45 6.73 9.36
CA GLY A 54 2.20 7.39 9.72
C GLY A 54 1.42 7.85 8.50
N GLY A 55 0.27 8.49 8.73
CA GLY A 55 -0.61 8.99 7.68
C GLY A 55 -1.52 7.93 7.06
N TYR A 56 -2.19 8.31 5.99
CA TYR A 56 -3.05 7.46 5.17
C TYR A 56 -2.53 7.44 3.74
N LEU A 57 -2.41 6.26 3.18
CA LEU A 57 -2.00 6.04 1.79
C LEU A 57 -2.99 5.06 1.14
N ASP A 58 -3.65 5.51 0.08
CA ASP A 58 -4.58 4.73 -0.73
C ASP A 58 -4.06 4.65 -2.16
N VAL A 59 -3.69 3.46 -2.61
CA VAL A 59 -3.07 3.23 -3.91
C VAL A 59 -3.92 2.29 -4.75
N ALA A 60 -4.18 2.66 -5.99
CA ALA A 60 -4.91 1.85 -6.95
C ALA A 60 -4.17 1.79 -8.30
N VAL A 61 -3.94 0.57 -8.76
CA VAL A 61 -3.56 0.27 -10.15
C VAL A 61 -4.51 -0.78 -10.72
N ALA A 62 -4.39 -1.12 -11.99
CA ALA A 62 -5.24 -2.13 -12.62
C ALA A 62 -5.09 -3.50 -11.90
N PRO A 63 -6.16 -4.34 -11.85
CA PRO A 63 -6.09 -5.67 -11.24
C PRO A 63 -5.34 -6.69 -12.10
N ASN A 64 -4.94 -6.31 -13.31
CA ASN A 64 -4.22 -7.14 -14.28
C ASN A 64 -3.22 -6.28 -15.05
N GLY A 65 -2.17 -6.89 -15.55
CA GLY A 65 -1.10 -6.21 -16.29
C GLY A 65 0.25 -6.43 -15.62
N ASP A 66 1.25 -5.73 -16.12
CA ASP A 66 2.61 -5.71 -15.57
C ASP A 66 2.76 -4.39 -14.80
N VAL A 67 2.05 -4.29 -13.70
CA VAL A 67 1.93 -3.09 -12.87
C VAL A 67 1.87 -3.49 -11.41
N ASP A 68 2.48 -2.70 -10.53
CA ASP A 68 2.44 -2.94 -9.08
C ASP A 68 1.73 -1.80 -8.32
N GLY A 69 0.91 -2.15 -7.33
CA GLY A 69 0.34 -1.14 -6.45
C GLY A 69 1.44 -0.36 -5.72
N ILE A 70 2.33 -1.09 -5.08
CA ILE A 70 3.55 -0.56 -4.47
C ILE A 70 4.71 -1.47 -4.91
N ASP A 71 5.72 -0.90 -5.57
CA ASP A 71 6.97 -1.56 -5.92
C ASP A 71 8.17 -0.93 -5.20
N SER A 72 9.08 -1.75 -4.74
CA SER A 72 10.38 -1.30 -4.27
C SER A 72 11.49 -2.16 -4.83
N ASN A 73 12.35 -1.58 -5.68
CA ASN A 73 13.59 -2.25 -6.06
C ASN A 73 14.57 -2.42 -4.87
N GLY A 74 14.05 -2.41 -3.67
CA GLY A 74 14.77 -2.58 -2.41
C GLY A 74 13.87 -3.09 -1.29
N THR A 75 13.48 -2.26 -0.35
CA THR A 75 12.66 -2.66 0.80
C THR A 75 11.44 -1.79 1.01
N TYR A 76 10.36 -2.41 1.50
CA TYR A 76 9.22 -1.71 2.10
C TYR A 76 9.21 -1.96 3.60
N THR A 77 9.09 -0.90 4.40
CA THR A 77 8.97 -0.98 5.86
C THR A 77 7.81 -0.14 6.34
N GLN A 78 6.88 -0.75 7.09
CA GLN A 78 5.79 -0.04 7.72
C GLN A 78 5.85 -0.19 9.24
N THR A 79 5.87 0.95 9.93
CA THR A 79 5.89 1.05 11.40
C THR A 79 4.67 1.77 11.96
N GLY A 80 3.83 2.34 11.09
CA GLY A 80 2.62 3.06 11.46
C GLY A 80 1.78 3.42 10.24
N GLY A 81 0.73 4.22 10.45
CA GLY A 81 -0.18 4.65 9.41
C GLY A 81 -1.15 3.58 8.92
N VAL A 82 -1.98 3.95 7.96
CA VAL A 82 -2.93 3.08 7.28
C VAL A 82 -2.61 3.09 5.78
N VAL A 83 -2.31 1.93 5.24
CA VAL A 83 -2.01 1.74 3.82
C VAL A 83 -3.03 0.79 3.22
N ILE A 84 -3.66 1.19 2.12
CA ILE A 84 -4.51 0.35 1.28
C ILE A 84 -3.85 0.33 -0.10
N THR A 85 -3.48 -0.83 -0.58
CA THR A 85 -2.86 -0.98 -1.89
C THR A 85 -3.59 -2.03 -2.72
N ARG A 86 -3.80 -1.74 -4.00
CA ARG A 86 -4.52 -2.58 -4.96
C ARG A 86 -3.64 -2.83 -6.17
N GLY A 87 -3.67 -4.06 -6.64
CA GLY A 87 -2.94 -4.44 -7.84
C GLY A 87 -3.17 -5.89 -8.21
N PRO A 88 -2.42 -6.42 -9.17
CA PRO A 88 -2.55 -7.80 -9.61
C PRO A 88 -2.36 -8.83 -8.50
N ALA A 89 -2.87 -10.04 -8.74
CA ALA A 89 -2.82 -11.16 -7.81
C ALA A 89 -1.77 -12.20 -8.23
N SER A 90 -0.60 -11.78 -8.72
CA SER A 90 0.49 -12.64 -9.13
C SER A 90 1.81 -12.23 -8.46
N ALA A 91 2.81 -13.10 -8.52
CA ALA A 91 4.13 -12.80 -7.97
C ALA A 91 5.02 -11.98 -8.93
N GLN A 92 4.58 -11.76 -10.17
CA GLN A 92 5.30 -10.97 -11.18
C GLN A 92 4.76 -9.54 -11.26
N ALA A 93 3.47 -9.36 -10.91
CA ALA A 93 2.82 -8.07 -10.83
C ALA A 93 1.84 -8.12 -9.67
N ALA A 94 2.00 -7.27 -8.67
CA ALA A 94 1.43 -7.44 -7.35
C ALA A 94 0.73 -6.17 -6.82
N ALA A 95 -0.10 -6.32 -5.80
CA ALA A 95 -0.58 -5.16 -5.06
C ALA A 95 0.54 -4.54 -4.22
N ILE A 96 1.51 -5.36 -3.76
CA ILE A 96 2.74 -4.87 -3.13
C ILE A 96 3.88 -5.87 -3.36
N ASP A 97 5.01 -5.39 -3.86
CA ASP A 97 6.24 -6.14 -4.04
C ASP A 97 7.47 -5.37 -3.54
N ALA A 98 8.55 -6.11 -3.32
CA ALA A 98 9.87 -5.57 -3.03
C ALA A 98 10.95 -6.60 -3.38
N ASP A 99 12.02 -6.17 -4.04
CA ASP A 99 13.21 -7.00 -4.33
C ASP A 99 13.80 -7.61 -3.05
N GLY A 100 13.73 -6.90 -1.93
CA GLY A 100 14.18 -7.33 -0.61
C GLY A 100 13.04 -7.88 0.24
N SER A 101 12.44 -7.05 1.06
CA SER A 101 11.35 -7.46 1.95
C SER A 101 10.26 -6.41 2.08
N VAL A 102 9.02 -6.89 2.17
CA VAL A 102 7.86 -6.13 2.66
C VAL A 102 7.71 -6.46 4.14
N ARG A 103 8.03 -5.52 5.02
CA ARG A 103 8.01 -5.72 6.48
C ARG A 103 7.04 -4.77 7.17
N VAL A 104 6.12 -5.34 7.97
CA VAL A 104 5.16 -4.58 8.78
C VAL A 104 5.41 -4.87 10.24
N THR A 105 5.69 -3.83 11.02
CA THR A 105 5.91 -3.90 12.48
C THR A 105 4.95 -3.00 13.25
N GLY A 106 4.08 -2.25 12.55
CA GLY A 106 3.05 -1.39 13.14
C GLY A 106 2.17 -0.75 12.08
N GLY A 107 1.07 -0.16 12.49
CA GLY A 107 0.04 0.38 11.63
C GLY A 107 -0.86 -0.69 11.02
N THR A 108 -1.54 -0.37 9.94
CA THR A 108 -2.45 -1.26 9.20
C THR A 108 -2.07 -1.28 7.72
N LEU A 109 -1.87 -2.47 7.17
CA LEU A 109 -1.69 -2.70 5.74
C LEU A 109 -2.81 -3.59 5.21
N ILE A 110 -3.52 -3.08 4.20
CA ILE A 110 -4.58 -3.78 3.46
C ILE A 110 -4.08 -3.96 2.03
N VAL A 111 -3.92 -5.20 1.62
CA VAL A 111 -3.44 -5.59 0.29
C VAL A 111 -4.58 -6.28 -0.46
N LEU A 112 -5.00 -5.69 -1.57
CA LEU A 112 -6.02 -6.23 -2.47
C LEU A 112 -5.31 -6.72 -3.74
N GLY A 113 -4.96 -8.00 -3.77
CA GLY A 113 -4.11 -8.64 -4.76
C GLY A 113 -3.02 -9.47 -4.11
N TYR A 114 -1.89 -9.68 -4.80
CA TYR A 114 -0.76 -10.42 -4.25
C TYR A 114 0.15 -9.52 -3.41
N GLY A 115 0.75 -10.10 -2.37
CA GLY A 115 1.82 -9.49 -1.59
C GLY A 115 2.43 -10.49 -0.61
N ARG A 116 3.75 -10.58 -0.59
CA ARG A 116 4.48 -11.41 0.40
C ARG A 116 4.92 -10.52 1.55
N ILE A 117 4.22 -10.62 2.69
CA ILE A 117 4.40 -9.73 3.83
C ILE A 117 5.06 -10.48 4.99
N SER A 118 6.12 -9.87 5.55
CA SER A 118 6.73 -10.28 6.82
C SER A 118 6.18 -9.43 7.95
N ILE A 119 5.51 -10.05 8.92
CA ILE A 119 4.91 -9.35 10.05
C ILE A 119 5.80 -9.46 11.30
N GLY A 120 5.89 -8.36 12.05
CA GLY A 120 6.58 -8.31 13.34
C GLY A 120 5.72 -8.75 14.51
N SER A 121 6.31 -8.83 15.69
CA SER A 121 5.56 -9.11 16.92
C SER A 121 4.52 -8.01 17.20
N GLY A 122 3.31 -8.38 17.61
CA GLY A 122 2.23 -7.44 17.88
C GLY A 122 1.48 -6.96 16.63
N VAL A 123 1.76 -7.54 15.47
CA VAL A 123 0.97 -7.38 14.26
C VAL A 123 0.18 -8.66 14.02
N GLU A 124 -1.12 -8.54 13.80
CA GLU A 124 -2.06 -9.65 13.64
C GLU A 124 -2.67 -9.62 12.23
N SER A 125 -3.12 -10.79 11.76
CA SER A 125 -3.87 -10.91 10.51
C SER A 125 -5.37 -10.89 10.77
N TYR A 126 -6.12 -10.19 9.90
CA TYR A 126 -7.56 -10.06 9.97
C TYR A 126 -8.20 -10.65 8.71
N SER A 127 -9.32 -11.35 8.90
CA SER A 127 -10.09 -11.94 7.80
C SER A 127 -11.21 -10.99 7.41
N LEU A 128 -10.99 -10.17 6.39
CA LEU A 128 -11.96 -9.23 5.83
C LEU A 128 -12.12 -9.50 4.33
N SER A 129 -13.31 -9.21 3.77
CA SER A 129 -13.62 -9.43 2.36
C SER A 129 -13.76 -8.10 1.63
N LEU A 130 -12.63 -7.45 1.33
CA LEU A 130 -12.57 -6.09 0.78
C LEU A 130 -12.20 -6.05 -0.71
N HIS A 131 -12.05 -7.19 -1.38
CA HIS A 131 -11.50 -7.26 -2.75
C HIS A 131 -12.54 -7.16 -3.88
N SER A 132 -13.85 -7.17 -3.57
CA SER A 132 -14.90 -7.01 -4.60
C SER A 132 -14.92 -5.57 -5.15
N ALA A 133 -15.49 -5.40 -6.36
CA ALA A 133 -15.78 -4.07 -6.88
C ALA A 133 -16.82 -3.35 -6.00
N GLY A 134 -16.71 -2.03 -5.89
CA GLY A 134 -17.60 -1.17 -5.11
C GLY A 134 -16.91 -0.45 -3.97
N THR A 135 -17.71 0.27 -3.18
CA THR A 135 -17.22 1.02 -2.03
C THR A 135 -17.17 0.13 -0.78
N HIS A 136 -16.07 0.21 -0.08
CA HIS A 136 -15.81 -0.50 1.17
C HIS A 136 -15.51 0.48 2.29
N THR A 137 -15.88 0.12 3.50
CA THR A 137 -15.51 0.83 4.72
C THR A 137 -14.74 -0.11 5.62
N VAL A 138 -13.62 0.32 6.15
CA VAL A 138 -12.87 -0.40 7.17
C VAL A 138 -12.70 0.50 8.38
N THR A 139 -12.86 -0.06 9.57
CA THR A 139 -12.63 0.65 10.83
C THR A 139 -11.30 0.21 11.41
N VAL A 140 -10.36 1.15 11.55
CA VAL A 140 -9.03 0.93 12.11
C VAL A 140 -8.92 1.74 13.38
N ASP A 141 -8.77 1.09 14.51
CA ASP A 141 -8.70 1.73 15.85
C ASP A 141 -9.81 2.77 16.07
N GLY A 142 -11.05 2.42 15.71
CA GLY A 142 -12.23 3.29 15.80
C GLY A 142 -12.38 4.35 14.72
N THR A 143 -11.39 4.56 13.86
CA THR A 143 -11.46 5.50 12.73
C THR A 143 -11.93 4.77 11.47
N LYS A 144 -12.93 5.32 10.79
CA LYS A 144 -13.46 4.79 9.53
C LYS A 144 -12.66 5.31 8.34
N TYR A 145 -12.27 4.40 7.47
CA TYR A 145 -11.67 4.68 6.16
C TYR A 145 -12.57 4.12 5.08
N GLU A 146 -12.97 4.96 4.14
CA GLU A 146 -13.75 4.57 2.98
C GLU A 146 -12.87 4.61 1.73
N PHE A 147 -12.98 3.59 0.91
CA PHE A 147 -12.28 3.49 -0.37
C PHE A 147 -13.13 2.76 -1.40
N THR A 148 -12.85 2.97 -2.68
CA THR A 148 -13.60 2.35 -3.77
C THR A 148 -12.69 1.54 -4.68
N ASN A 149 -13.10 0.30 -4.93
CA ASN A 149 -12.49 -0.55 -5.94
C ASN A 149 -13.26 -0.37 -7.25
N ALA A 150 -12.61 0.13 -8.28
CA ALA A 150 -13.20 0.27 -9.62
C ALA A 150 -13.54 -1.10 -10.25
N SER A 151 -12.81 -2.14 -9.88
CA SER A 151 -13.00 -3.53 -10.28
C SER A 151 -12.68 -4.48 -9.13
N ALA A 152 -12.94 -5.78 -9.30
CA ALA A 152 -12.55 -6.78 -8.31
C ALA A 152 -11.06 -7.11 -8.41
N TYR A 153 -10.43 -7.30 -7.25
CA TYR A 153 -9.04 -7.76 -7.10
C TYR A 153 -9.01 -9.23 -6.65
N GLY A 154 -7.88 -9.91 -6.78
CA GLY A 154 -7.80 -11.36 -6.62
C GLY A 154 -8.07 -11.86 -5.20
N GLN A 155 -7.60 -11.15 -4.19
CA GLN A 155 -7.70 -11.55 -2.78
C GLN A 155 -7.51 -10.35 -1.84
N THR A 156 -7.82 -10.55 -0.55
CA THR A 156 -7.54 -9.57 0.50
C THR A 156 -6.55 -10.17 1.50
N THR A 157 -5.51 -9.40 1.84
CA THR A 157 -4.66 -9.65 3.00
C THR A 157 -4.69 -8.40 3.89
N VAL A 158 -5.03 -8.57 5.15
CA VAL A 158 -5.05 -7.47 6.13
C VAL A 158 -4.16 -7.84 7.30
N VAL A 159 -3.19 -6.97 7.59
CA VAL A 159 -2.33 -7.10 8.78
C VAL A 159 -2.32 -5.78 9.54
N SER A 160 -2.38 -5.84 10.87
CA SER A 160 -2.48 -4.64 11.69
C SER A 160 -1.94 -4.85 13.10
N SER A 161 -1.33 -3.80 13.66
CA SER A 161 -0.97 -3.75 15.09
C SER A 161 -2.09 -3.22 15.99
N VAL A 162 -3.23 -2.84 15.40
CA VAL A 162 -4.41 -2.35 16.09
C VAL A 162 -5.66 -3.08 15.60
N LYS A 163 -6.78 -2.93 16.32
CA LYS A 163 -8.04 -3.60 15.93
C LYS A 163 -8.56 -3.08 14.60
N VAL A 164 -8.93 -4.02 13.72
CA VAL A 164 -9.55 -3.74 12.41
C VAL A 164 -10.87 -4.50 12.30
N SER A 165 -11.88 -3.87 11.69
CA SER A 165 -13.16 -4.48 11.33
C SER A 165 -13.74 -3.81 10.08
N ASP A 166 -14.62 -4.48 9.35
CA ASP A 166 -15.50 -3.99 8.28
C ASP A 166 -16.91 -3.72 8.79
#